data_5d8a8d702f900a1167d5938437704ee2
#
_entry.id   5d8a8d702f900a1167d5938437704ee2
#
_cell.length_a   1.000
_cell.length_b   1.000
_cell.length_c   1.000
_cell.angle_alpha   90.00
_cell.angle_beta   90.00
_cell.angle_gamma   90.00
#
_symmetry.space_group_name_H-M   'P 1'
#
loop_
_entity.id
_entity.type
_entity.pdbx_description
1 polymer ?
#
loop_
_entity_poly.entity_id
_entity_poly.type
_entity_poly.pdbx_seq_one_letter_code
_entity_poly.pdbx_strand_id
1 'polypeptide(L)'
;MRRLEEPLPTQASNWMFQMIADSLNPPADGLMKAYMDNDSGPLMVTGDLRELGYQNTFLAGYFEPGSPLLERINTPANQRQDIFLDPDFYNQTVPSETGDLLWKIYRCANQNELLFSGEVTASECQQMLGYLLENRIYALIEAGLPPEGRAAHKHGWTNDLDGLIHTISDSGVVYTPGGDYVLVIFAYTENQFLYDTANQLFAKLSQSIYNAYNPEQQAAWYGEN
;
A
#
# COMPACT_ATOMS: atom_id res chain seq x y z
N MET A 1 -13.58 -3.26 -4.76
CA MET A 1 -14.74 -2.34 -4.76
C MET A 1 -15.33 -2.21 -6.17
N ARG A 2 -14.66 -1.57 -7.11
CA ARG A 2 -15.14 -1.23 -8.47
C ARG A 2 -15.92 -2.34 -9.22
N ARG A 3 -15.64 -3.62 -8.95
CA ARG A 3 -16.22 -4.79 -9.64
C ARG A 3 -17.16 -5.59 -8.77
N LEU A 4 -17.53 -5.09 -7.61
CA LEU A 4 -18.41 -5.77 -6.65
C LEU A 4 -19.70 -4.99 -6.47
N GLU A 5 -20.82 -5.71 -6.37
CA GLU A 5 -22.10 -5.11 -6.08
C GLU A 5 -22.25 -4.85 -4.56
N GLU A 6 -22.97 -3.78 -4.23
CA GLU A 6 -23.34 -3.47 -2.86
C GLU A 6 -24.67 -4.16 -2.46
N PRO A 7 -24.80 -4.71 -1.24
CA PRO A 7 -23.74 -4.83 -0.22
C PRO A 7 -22.66 -5.84 -0.63
N LEU A 8 -21.41 -5.60 -0.23
CA LEU A 8 -20.31 -6.50 -0.57
C LEU A 8 -20.60 -7.93 -0.11
N PRO A 9 -20.33 -8.95 -0.96
CA PRO A 9 -20.42 -10.35 -0.54
C PRO A 9 -19.55 -10.57 0.71
N THR A 10 -20.08 -11.30 1.70
CA THR A 10 -19.37 -11.57 2.98
C THR A 10 -17.98 -12.14 2.75
N GLN A 11 -17.81 -13.03 1.77
CA GLN A 11 -16.52 -13.61 1.43
C GLN A 11 -15.54 -12.54 0.89
N ALA A 12 -16.00 -11.65 0.01
CA ALA A 12 -15.17 -10.57 -0.51
C ALA A 12 -14.71 -9.63 0.60
N SER A 13 -15.63 -9.23 1.49
CA SER A 13 -15.32 -8.39 2.65
C SER A 13 -14.28 -9.05 3.58
N ASN A 14 -14.46 -10.33 3.90
CA ASN A 14 -13.51 -11.08 4.73
C ASN A 14 -12.13 -11.19 4.05
N TRP A 15 -12.07 -11.47 2.76
CA TRP A 15 -10.82 -11.56 2.02
C TRP A 15 -10.12 -10.20 1.89
N MET A 16 -10.86 -9.10 1.69
CA MET A 16 -10.29 -7.75 1.71
C MET A 16 -9.68 -7.42 3.07
N PHE A 17 -10.39 -7.75 4.16
CA PHE A 17 -9.87 -7.56 5.50
C PHE A 17 -8.56 -8.35 5.70
N GLN A 18 -8.56 -9.64 5.39
CA GLN A 18 -7.38 -10.51 5.55
C GLN A 18 -6.20 -10.06 4.67
N MET A 19 -6.46 -9.64 3.42
CA MET A 19 -5.44 -9.13 2.51
C MET A 19 -4.80 -7.85 3.05
N ILE A 20 -5.58 -6.94 3.60
CA ILE A 20 -5.10 -5.63 4.04
C ILE A 20 -4.61 -5.67 5.49
N ALA A 21 -5.47 -6.08 6.44
CA ALA A 21 -5.17 -6.04 7.87
C ALA A 21 -4.19 -7.13 8.31
N ASP A 22 -4.36 -8.37 7.82
CA ASP A 22 -3.51 -9.51 8.16
C ASP A 22 -2.35 -9.70 7.15
N SER A 23 -2.33 -8.95 6.04
CA SER A 23 -1.31 -9.03 4.98
C SER A 23 -1.16 -10.42 4.35
N LEU A 24 -2.26 -11.12 4.11
CA LEU A 24 -2.26 -12.47 3.54
C LEU A 24 -2.39 -12.44 2.02
N ASN A 25 -1.50 -13.15 1.33
CA ASN A 25 -1.52 -13.29 -0.14
C ASN A 25 -2.67 -14.16 -0.67
N PRO A 26 -3.04 -15.32 -0.05
CA PRO A 26 -4.11 -16.16 -0.59
C PRO A 26 -5.48 -15.46 -0.73
N PRO A 27 -5.91 -14.60 0.21
CA PRO A 27 -7.13 -13.80 0.02
C PRO A 27 -7.04 -12.81 -1.15
N ALA A 28 -5.87 -12.23 -1.43
CA ALA A 28 -5.67 -11.34 -2.58
C ALA A 28 -5.88 -12.10 -3.90
N ASP A 29 -5.24 -13.26 -4.03
CA ASP A 29 -5.43 -14.15 -5.18
C ASP A 29 -6.88 -14.64 -5.30
N GLY A 30 -7.50 -14.99 -4.16
CA GLY A 30 -8.90 -15.40 -4.10
C GLY A 30 -9.85 -14.33 -4.62
N LEU A 31 -9.64 -13.05 -4.27
CA LEU A 31 -10.43 -11.92 -4.78
C LEU A 31 -10.29 -11.79 -6.29
N MET A 32 -9.07 -11.84 -6.82
CA MET A 32 -8.84 -11.75 -8.26
C MET A 32 -9.47 -12.93 -9.02
N LYS A 33 -9.28 -14.16 -8.52
CA LYS A 33 -9.84 -15.38 -9.15
C LYS A 33 -11.38 -15.41 -9.13
N ALA A 34 -12.00 -15.01 -8.02
CA ALA A 34 -13.45 -15.15 -7.84
C ALA A 34 -14.26 -13.99 -8.41
N TYR A 35 -13.73 -12.76 -8.42
CA TYR A 35 -14.49 -11.55 -8.75
C TYR A 35 -13.95 -10.77 -9.95
N MET A 36 -12.87 -11.23 -10.55
CA MET A 36 -12.34 -10.68 -11.79
C MET A 36 -12.30 -11.77 -12.86
N ASP A 37 -11.19 -12.50 -12.93
CA ASP A 37 -11.03 -13.62 -13.86
C ASP A 37 -10.00 -14.60 -13.30
N ASN A 38 -10.31 -15.90 -13.35
CA ASN A 38 -9.47 -16.95 -12.77
C ASN A 38 -8.08 -17.03 -13.42
N ASP A 39 -7.95 -16.68 -14.69
CA ASP A 39 -6.72 -16.86 -15.45
C ASP A 39 -5.96 -15.54 -15.65
N SER A 40 -6.66 -14.41 -15.66
CA SER A 40 -6.12 -13.09 -15.98
C SER A 40 -6.40 -12.00 -14.92
N GLY A 41 -6.89 -12.37 -13.75
CA GLY A 41 -7.25 -11.42 -12.68
C GLY A 41 -6.20 -10.35 -12.38
N PRO A 42 -4.90 -10.68 -12.24
CA PRO A 42 -3.85 -9.68 -12.05
C PRO A 42 -3.76 -8.65 -13.19
N LEU A 43 -3.91 -9.10 -14.45
CA LEU A 43 -3.88 -8.21 -15.62
C LEU A 43 -5.12 -7.31 -15.67
N MET A 44 -6.27 -7.78 -15.15
CA MET A 44 -7.47 -6.94 -15.02
C MET A 44 -7.26 -5.84 -13.98
N VAL A 45 -6.60 -6.13 -12.83
CA VAL A 45 -6.18 -5.09 -11.88
C VAL A 45 -5.28 -4.07 -12.56
N THR A 46 -4.31 -4.54 -13.34
CA THR A 46 -3.41 -3.67 -14.11
C THR A 46 -4.19 -2.80 -15.10
N GLY A 47 -5.18 -3.35 -15.80
CA GLY A 47 -6.07 -2.60 -16.69
C GLY A 47 -6.81 -1.47 -15.94
N ASP A 48 -7.42 -1.78 -14.79
CA ASP A 48 -8.11 -0.81 -13.96
C ASP A 48 -7.16 0.32 -13.47
N LEU A 49 -5.92 -0.04 -13.11
CA LEU A 49 -4.89 0.94 -12.73
C LEU A 49 -4.48 1.86 -13.90
N ARG A 50 -4.39 1.32 -15.12
CA ARG A 50 -4.12 2.11 -16.33
C ARG A 50 -5.24 3.11 -16.63
N GLU A 51 -6.50 2.71 -16.44
CA GLU A 51 -7.66 3.61 -16.58
C GLU A 51 -7.63 4.75 -15.55
N LEU A 52 -7.07 4.50 -14.35
CA LEU A 52 -6.85 5.53 -13.33
C LEU A 52 -5.62 6.43 -13.60
N GLY A 53 -4.86 6.13 -14.66
CA GLY A 53 -3.70 6.91 -15.10
C GLY A 53 -2.34 6.41 -14.55
N TYR A 54 -2.30 5.30 -13.79
CA TYR A 54 -1.07 4.77 -13.20
C TYR A 54 -0.29 3.96 -14.22
N GLN A 55 0.86 4.46 -14.66
CA GLN A 55 1.67 3.87 -15.72
C GLN A 55 2.77 2.93 -15.19
N ASN A 56 3.15 3.06 -13.92
CA ASN A 56 4.22 2.28 -13.31
C ASN A 56 3.71 1.17 -12.40
N THR A 57 2.45 1.23 -11.96
CA THR A 57 1.87 0.25 -11.04
C THR A 57 1.18 -0.88 -11.82
N PHE A 58 1.53 -2.13 -11.53
CA PHE A 58 0.94 -3.30 -12.17
C PHE A 58 0.97 -4.55 -11.29
N LEU A 59 0.08 -5.50 -11.62
CA LEU A 59 0.15 -6.91 -11.25
C LEU A 59 0.20 -7.72 -12.55
N ALA A 60 1.19 -8.61 -12.69
CA ALA A 60 1.39 -9.46 -13.85
C ALA A 60 1.42 -10.96 -13.52
N GLY A 61 1.05 -11.32 -12.28
CA GLY A 61 0.92 -12.68 -11.80
C GLY A 61 0.25 -12.74 -10.44
N TYR A 62 -0.15 -13.94 -10.05
CA TYR A 62 -0.69 -14.22 -8.72
C TYR A 62 0.44 -14.31 -7.69
N PHE A 63 0.11 -14.11 -6.41
CA PHE A 63 1.06 -14.20 -5.28
C PHE A 63 1.35 -15.65 -4.87
N GLU A 64 0.55 -16.62 -5.31
CA GLU A 64 0.75 -18.03 -5.02
C GLU A 64 2.11 -18.50 -5.56
N PRO A 65 2.97 -19.16 -4.74
CA PRO A 65 4.26 -19.65 -5.19
C PRO A 65 4.15 -20.58 -6.39
N GLY A 66 4.94 -20.31 -7.43
CA GLY A 66 4.91 -21.10 -8.68
C GLY A 66 3.85 -20.67 -9.69
N SER A 67 3.07 -19.64 -9.40
CA SER A 67 2.17 -19.03 -10.38
C SER A 67 2.95 -18.55 -11.62
N PRO A 68 2.41 -18.71 -12.84
CA PRO A 68 3.08 -18.21 -14.03
C PRO A 68 3.08 -16.67 -14.07
N LEU A 69 4.14 -16.12 -14.63
CA LEU A 69 4.14 -14.72 -15.09
C LEU A 69 3.20 -14.64 -16.30
N LEU A 70 2.11 -13.87 -16.18
CA LEU A 70 1.09 -13.78 -17.23
C LEU A 70 1.54 -12.88 -18.39
N GLU A 71 2.24 -11.80 -18.07
CA GLU A 71 2.75 -10.84 -19.04
C GLU A 71 4.00 -10.15 -18.50
N ARG A 72 4.98 -9.87 -19.38
CA ARG A 72 6.11 -9.01 -19.04
C ARG A 72 5.78 -7.56 -19.32
N ILE A 73 5.57 -6.78 -18.28
CA ILE A 73 5.16 -5.38 -18.38
C ILE A 73 6.38 -4.46 -18.23
N ASN A 74 6.66 -3.67 -19.28
CA ASN A 74 7.67 -2.63 -19.24
C ASN A 74 7.03 -1.29 -18.86
N THR A 75 7.68 -0.57 -17.95
CA THR A 75 7.23 0.73 -17.46
C THR A 75 8.40 1.72 -17.43
N PRO A 76 8.15 3.03 -17.39
CA PRO A 76 9.22 4.01 -17.17
C PRO A 76 10.06 3.73 -15.92
N ALA A 77 9.47 3.20 -14.86
CA ALA A 77 10.19 2.93 -13.62
C ALA A 77 11.14 1.73 -13.73
N ASN A 78 10.69 0.59 -14.32
CA ASN A 78 11.55 -0.61 -14.44
C ASN A 78 12.50 -0.61 -15.64
N GLN A 79 12.42 0.40 -16.50
CA GLN A 79 13.34 0.62 -17.61
C GLN A 79 14.44 1.65 -17.30
N ARG A 80 14.52 2.16 -16.05
CA ARG A 80 15.57 3.07 -15.62
C ARG A 80 16.94 2.41 -15.70
N GLN A 81 17.94 3.20 -16.14
CA GLN A 81 19.34 2.76 -16.25
C GLN A 81 20.28 3.57 -15.35
N ASP A 82 19.74 4.62 -14.72
CA ASP A 82 20.48 5.51 -13.82
C ASP A 82 20.52 4.98 -12.38
N ILE A 83 19.62 4.07 -12.04
CA ILE A 83 19.57 3.40 -10.76
C ILE A 83 19.01 1.99 -10.93
N PHE A 84 19.61 1.03 -10.24
CA PHE A 84 19.09 -0.35 -10.16
C PHE A 84 18.37 -0.52 -8.82
N LEU A 85 17.09 -0.92 -8.85
CA LEU A 85 16.24 -1.10 -7.68
C LEU A 85 15.63 -2.51 -7.67
N ASP A 86 16.30 -3.47 -8.31
CA ASP A 86 15.90 -4.87 -8.39
C ASP A 86 14.39 -5.05 -8.73
N PRO A 87 13.96 -4.62 -9.93
CA PRO A 87 12.54 -4.56 -10.27
C PRO A 87 11.92 -5.94 -10.35
N ASP A 88 10.84 -6.17 -9.61
CA ASP A 88 10.01 -7.36 -9.71
C ASP A 88 9.25 -7.38 -11.05
N PHE A 89 9.13 -8.59 -11.65
CA PHE A 89 8.37 -8.80 -12.88
C PHE A 89 6.90 -9.16 -12.63
N TYR A 90 6.55 -9.63 -11.43
CA TYR A 90 5.19 -10.04 -11.07
C TYR A 90 4.33 -8.88 -10.60
N ASN A 91 4.93 -7.93 -9.90
CA ASN A 91 4.21 -6.74 -9.44
C ASN A 91 5.17 -5.57 -9.23
N GLN A 92 4.64 -4.37 -9.38
CA GLN A 92 5.40 -3.14 -9.19
C GLN A 92 4.47 -2.01 -8.80
N THR A 93 4.99 -1.09 -8.01
CA THR A 93 4.43 0.25 -7.84
C THR A 93 5.56 1.26 -7.64
N VAL A 94 5.18 2.56 -7.62
CA VAL A 94 6.10 3.66 -7.33
C VAL A 94 5.49 4.56 -6.25
N PRO A 95 6.31 5.23 -5.42
CA PRO A 95 5.79 6.05 -4.32
C PRO A 95 4.76 7.10 -4.73
N SER A 96 4.97 7.75 -5.88
CA SER A 96 4.05 8.79 -6.36
C SER A 96 2.66 8.26 -6.74
N GLU A 97 2.59 7.09 -7.40
CA GLU A 97 1.30 6.50 -7.79
C GLU A 97 0.58 5.90 -6.57
N THR A 98 1.32 5.28 -5.64
CA THR A 98 0.76 4.81 -4.37
C THR A 98 0.20 5.97 -3.54
N GLY A 99 0.95 7.06 -3.45
CA GLY A 99 0.53 8.25 -2.71
C GLY A 99 -0.71 8.92 -3.32
N ASP A 100 -0.75 9.03 -4.64
CA ASP A 100 -1.92 9.58 -5.35
C ASP A 100 -3.17 8.70 -5.16
N LEU A 101 -3.02 7.37 -5.21
CA LEU A 101 -4.14 6.44 -4.96
C LEU A 101 -4.69 6.59 -3.53
N LEU A 102 -3.81 6.62 -2.52
CA LEU A 102 -4.22 6.83 -1.13
C LEU A 102 -4.90 8.19 -0.93
N TRP A 103 -4.37 9.24 -1.55
CA TRP A 103 -4.96 10.57 -1.54
C TRP A 103 -6.35 10.60 -2.18
N LYS A 104 -6.52 9.93 -3.32
CA LYS A 104 -7.83 9.80 -3.97
C LYS A 104 -8.84 9.04 -3.08
N ILE A 105 -8.42 7.94 -2.44
CA ILE A 105 -9.27 7.18 -1.51
C ILE A 105 -9.68 8.07 -0.33
N TYR A 106 -8.73 8.81 0.26
CA TYR A 106 -8.99 9.73 1.36
C TYR A 106 -10.00 10.82 0.98
N ARG A 107 -9.85 11.46 -0.17
CA ARG A 107 -10.76 12.52 -0.64
C ARG A 107 -12.14 11.97 -1.00
N CYS A 108 -12.20 10.83 -1.64
CA CYS A 108 -13.45 10.12 -1.90
C CYS A 108 -14.21 9.83 -0.59
N ALA A 109 -13.51 9.34 0.44
CA ALA A 109 -14.10 8.98 1.72
C ALA A 109 -14.61 10.19 2.53
N ASN A 110 -13.87 11.30 2.52
CA ASN A 110 -14.09 12.43 3.42
C ASN A 110 -14.72 13.64 2.74
N GLN A 111 -14.54 13.80 1.43
CA GLN A 111 -15.02 14.96 0.66
C GLN A 111 -16.09 14.58 -0.37
N ASN A 112 -16.46 13.30 -0.44
CA ASN A 112 -17.44 12.77 -1.40
C ASN A 112 -17.11 13.11 -2.86
N GLU A 113 -15.81 13.16 -3.21
CA GLU A 113 -15.37 13.44 -4.57
C GLU A 113 -15.46 12.21 -5.46
N LEU A 114 -15.98 12.37 -6.66
CA LEU A 114 -16.12 11.29 -7.65
C LEU A 114 -14.79 11.05 -8.39
N LEU A 115 -13.76 10.63 -7.68
CA LEU A 115 -12.39 10.47 -8.21
C LEU A 115 -12.16 9.15 -8.96
N PHE A 116 -13.11 8.21 -8.87
CA PHE A 116 -13.05 6.88 -9.50
C PHE A 116 -14.16 6.75 -10.57
N SER A 117 -14.37 7.79 -11.37
CA SER A 117 -15.37 7.84 -12.44
C SER A 117 -16.81 7.49 -11.97
N GLY A 118 -17.09 7.63 -10.67
CA GLY A 118 -18.39 7.29 -10.06
C GLY A 118 -18.61 5.79 -9.83
N GLU A 119 -17.60 4.95 -10.09
CA GLU A 119 -17.68 3.50 -9.92
C GLU A 119 -17.35 3.03 -8.50
N VAL A 120 -16.82 3.94 -7.66
CA VAL A 120 -16.53 3.71 -6.24
C VAL A 120 -17.19 4.82 -5.44
N THR A 121 -17.96 4.44 -4.43
CA THR A 121 -18.70 5.35 -3.56
C THR A 121 -17.86 5.84 -2.38
N ALA A 122 -18.29 6.94 -1.73
CA ALA A 122 -17.66 7.42 -0.50
C ALA A 122 -17.68 6.36 0.62
N SER A 123 -18.75 5.57 0.73
CA SER A 123 -18.87 4.48 1.69
C SER A 123 -17.81 3.39 1.46
N GLU A 124 -17.58 3.00 0.21
CA GLU A 124 -16.54 2.05 -0.15
C GLU A 124 -15.12 2.60 0.11
N CYS A 125 -14.90 3.89 -0.17
CA CYS A 125 -13.63 4.54 0.19
C CYS A 125 -13.41 4.58 1.72
N GLN A 126 -14.44 4.84 2.50
CA GLN A 126 -14.39 4.77 3.96
C GLN A 126 -14.07 3.35 4.45
N GLN A 127 -14.67 2.34 3.82
CA GLN A 127 -14.39 0.93 4.13
C GLN A 127 -12.94 0.54 3.80
N MET A 128 -12.38 1.01 2.66
CA MET A 128 -10.97 0.80 2.32
C MET A 128 -10.04 1.42 3.36
N LEU A 129 -10.29 2.67 3.80
CA LEU A 129 -9.53 3.30 4.89
C LEU A 129 -9.71 2.55 6.21
N GLY A 130 -10.91 2.05 6.49
CA GLY A 130 -11.19 1.21 7.66
C GLY A 130 -10.32 -0.05 7.70
N TYR A 131 -10.20 -0.77 6.59
CA TYR A 131 -9.32 -1.94 6.50
C TYR A 131 -7.83 -1.57 6.72
N LEU A 132 -7.39 -0.44 6.20
CA LEU A 132 -6.01 0.05 6.38
C LEU A 132 -5.74 0.47 7.84
N LEU A 133 -6.74 0.99 8.56
CA LEU A 133 -6.65 1.33 9.99
C LEU A 133 -6.59 0.09 10.90
N GLU A 134 -7.05 -1.06 10.42
CA GLU A 134 -7.00 -2.33 11.16
C GLU A 134 -5.70 -3.12 10.90
N ASN A 135 -4.70 -2.49 10.28
CA ASN A 135 -3.38 -3.11 10.09
C ASN A 135 -2.82 -3.60 11.44
N ARG A 136 -2.39 -4.86 11.49
CA ARG A 136 -1.94 -5.52 12.72
C ARG A 136 -0.43 -5.50 12.92
N ILE A 137 0.30 -4.79 12.09
CA ILE A 137 1.73 -4.58 12.24
C ILE A 137 1.95 -3.15 12.74
N TYR A 138 2.01 -3.00 14.04
CA TYR A 138 2.24 -1.74 14.77
C TYR A 138 3.71 -1.30 14.67
N ALA A 139 4.18 -1.08 13.44
CA ALA A 139 5.58 -0.83 13.12
C ALA A 139 5.70 0.18 11.98
N LEU A 140 6.91 0.50 11.58
CA LEU A 140 7.26 1.37 10.46
C LEU A 140 6.67 2.78 10.64
N ILE A 141 5.76 3.23 9.76
CA ILE A 141 5.13 4.57 9.89
C ILE A 141 4.43 4.71 11.23
N GLU A 142 3.64 3.70 11.65
CA GLU A 142 2.86 3.76 12.88
C GLU A 142 3.73 3.82 14.14
N ALA A 143 4.88 3.14 14.14
CA ALA A 143 5.82 3.16 15.27
C ALA A 143 6.38 4.56 15.59
N GLY A 144 6.33 5.49 14.65
CA GLY A 144 6.78 6.87 14.84
C GLY A 144 5.69 7.82 15.33
N LEU A 145 4.45 7.35 15.46
CA LEU A 145 3.32 8.19 15.84
C LEU A 145 3.08 8.13 17.36
N PRO A 146 2.73 9.26 18.00
CA PRO A 146 2.24 9.26 19.37
C PRO A 146 0.78 8.75 19.42
N PRO A 147 0.21 8.53 20.65
CA PRO A 147 -1.15 8.02 20.80
C PRO A 147 -2.25 8.86 20.12
N GLU A 148 -1.99 10.14 19.86
CA GLU A 148 -2.90 11.06 19.18
C GLU A 148 -2.88 10.92 17.65
N GLY A 149 -1.84 10.26 17.12
CA GLY A 149 -1.69 9.96 15.69
C GLY A 149 -2.19 8.56 15.35
N ARG A 150 -2.78 8.39 14.17
CA ARG A 150 -3.21 7.09 13.64
C ARG A 150 -2.81 6.98 12.18
N ALA A 151 -2.47 5.77 11.75
CA ALA A 151 -2.16 5.51 10.34
C ALA A 151 -3.11 4.47 9.73
N ALA A 152 -3.77 4.85 8.64
CA ALA A 152 -4.41 3.91 7.73
C ALA A 152 -3.35 3.50 6.69
N HIS A 153 -2.62 2.39 6.93
CA HIS A 153 -1.41 2.10 6.19
C HIS A 153 -1.30 0.64 5.74
N LYS A 154 -0.44 0.39 4.76
CA LYS A 154 -0.05 -0.94 4.30
C LYS A 154 1.45 -0.98 4.07
N HIS A 155 2.09 -1.89 4.78
CA HIS A 155 3.51 -2.21 4.63
C HIS A 155 3.73 -3.28 3.56
N GLY A 156 4.99 -3.40 3.09
CA GLY A 156 5.42 -4.45 2.19
C GLY A 156 6.91 -4.74 2.31
N TRP A 157 7.24 -6.02 2.31
CA TRP A 157 8.59 -6.58 2.11
C TRP A 157 8.46 -8.02 1.61
N THR A 158 9.47 -8.50 0.94
CA THR A 158 9.59 -9.89 0.51
C THR A 158 11.06 -10.27 0.42
N ASN A 159 11.33 -11.57 0.48
CA ASN A 159 12.66 -12.08 0.15
C ASN A 159 12.77 -12.14 -1.38
N ASP A 160 13.89 -11.65 -1.89
CA ASP A 160 14.23 -11.75 -3.30
C ASP A 160 14.81 -13.14 -3.63
N LEU A 161 15.20 -13.37 -4.90
CA LEU A 161 15.67 -14.67 -5.36
C LEU A 161 16.92 -15.18 -4.65
N ASP A 162 17.74 -14.30 -4.10
CA ASP A 162 18.92 -14.64 -3.28
C ASP A 162 18.56 -14.95 -1.80
N GLY A 163 17.28 -14.84 -1.43
CA GLY A 163 16.76 -15.07 -0.08
C GLY A 163 16.90 -13.89 0.88
N LEU A 164 17.37 -12.72 0.39
CA LEU A 164 17.55 -11.50 1.18
C LEU A 164 16.35 -10.55 1.00
N ILE A 165 16.17 -9.65 1.95
CA ILE A 165 15.19 -8.55 1.84
C ILE A 165 15.95 -7.30 1.41
N HIS A 166 15.74 -6.86 0.17
CA HIS A 166 16.35 -5.65 -0.38
C HIS A 166 15.43 -4.44 -0.31
N THR A 167 14.12 -4.65 -0.25
CA THR A 167 13.13 -3.58 -0.23
C THR A 167 12.19 -3.72 0.96
N ILE A 168 12.00 -2.60 1.66
CA ILE A 168 10.93 -2.44 2.67
C ILE A 168 10.17 -1.18 2.32
N SER A 169 8.85 -1.25 2.37
CA SER A 169 7.96 -0.12 2.11
C SER A 169 6.85 -0.02 3.15
N ASP A 170 6.36 1.19 3.34
CA ASP A 170 5.11 1.47 4.05
C ASP A 170 4.44 2.70 3.46
N SER A 171 3.12 2.68 3.37
CA SER A 171 2.35 3.72 2.71
C SER A 171 1.01 3.89 3.39
N GLY A 172 0.64 5.11 3.75
CA GLY A 172 -0.61 5.33 4.45
C GLY A 172 -1.12 6.76 4.46
N VAL A 173 -2.36 6.89 4.91
CA VAL A 173 -2.94 8.16 5.33
C VAL A 173 -2.73 8.28 6.83
N VAL A 174 -2.07 9.34 7.26
CA VAL A 174 -1.80 9.63 8.67
C VAL A 174 -2.76 10.71 9.13
N TYR A 175 -3.49 10.42 10.19
CA TYR A 175 -4.44 11.32 10.85
C TYR A 175 -3.79 11.94 12.06
N THR A 176 -3.79 13.28 12.14
CA THR A 176 -3.16 14.01 13.24
C THR A 176 -3.96 15.25 13.64
N PRO A 177 -3.82 15.76 14.87
CA PRO A 177 -4.47 17.02 15.29
C PRO A 177 -4.11 18.23 14.43
N GLY A 178 -2.88 18.26 13.88
CA GLY A 178 -2.39 19.35 13.03
C GLY A 178 -2.77 19.25 11.56
N GLY A 179 -3.48 18.18 11.19
CA GLY A 179 -3.95 17.90 9.82
C GLY A 179 -3.52 16.54 9.31
N ASP A 180 -4.31 15.99 8.40
CA ASP A 180 -4.07 14.69 7.79
C ASP A 180 -3.12 14.81 6.59
N TYR A 181 -2.29 13.79 6.39
CA TYR A 181 -1.37 13.73 5.26
C TYR A 181 -1.20 12.30 4.74
N VAL A 182 -0.75 12.17 3.50
CA VAL A 182 -0.30 10.88 2.94
C VAL A 182 1.21 10.78 3.08
N LEU A 183 1.67 9.65 3.61
CA LEU A 183 3.08 9.32 3.72
C LEU A 183 3.38 8.02 3.00
N VAL A 184 4.36 8.05 2.11
CA VAL A 184 4.84 6.87 1.37
C VAL A 184 6.36 6.81 1.51
N ILE A 185 6.85 5.70 2.05
CA ILE A 185 8.29 5.46 2.23
C ILE A 185 8.64 4.13 1.57
N PHE A 186 9.54 4.17 0.58
CA PHE A 186 10.14 2.98 -0.01
C PHE A 186 11.64 3.07 0.23
N ALA A 187 12.21 2.04 0.80
CA ALA A 187 13.65 1.96 1.06
C ALA A 187 14.24 0.74 0.36
N TYR A 188 15.39 0.92 -0.29
CA TYR A 188 16.13 -0.11 -0.97
C TYR A 188 17.58 -0.15 -0.48
N THR A 189 18.15 -1.35 -0.41
CA THR A 189 19.57 -1.60 -0.19
C THR A 189 20.05 -2.78 -1.03
N GLU A 190 21.28 -2.72 -1.53
CA GLU A 190 21.93 -3.87 -2.18
C GLU A 190 22.26 -5.02 -1.20
N ASN A 191 22.17 -4.74 0.09
CA ASN A 191 22.43 -5.70 1.16
C ASN A 191 21.12 -6.08 1.85
N GLN A 192 21.18 -7.07 2.76
CA GLN A 192 20.04 -7.44 3.60
C GLN A 192 19.56 -6.27 4.46
N PHE A 193 18.29 -5.91 4.36
CA PHE A 193 17.64 -5.10 5.38
C PHE A 193 17.51 -5.89 6.69
N LEU A 194 17.95 -5.27 7.78
CA LEU A 194 17.62 -5.72 9.12
C LEU A 194 16.33 -5.02 9.53
N TYR A 195 15.32 -5.81 9.87
CA TYR A 195 13.98 -5.29 10.17
C TYR A 195 13.99 -4.20 11.25
N ASP A 196 14.68 -4.41 12.36
CA ASP A 196 14.77 -3.44 13.46
C ASP A 196 15.38 -2.11 13.02
N THR A 197 16.42 -2.15 12.16
CA THR A 197 17.07 -0.96 11.62
C THR A 197 16.11 -0.21 10.68
N ALA A 198 15.42 -0.94 9.81
CA ALA A 198 14.41 -0.35 8.91
C ALA A 198 13.26 0.26 9.71
N ASN A 199 12.73 -0.46 10.71
CA ASN A 199 11.67 0.03 11.57
C ASN A 199 12.05 1.35 12.26
N GLN A 200 13.26 1.43 12.82
CA GLN A 200 13.75 2.67 13.45
C GLN A 200 13.87 3.82 12.45
N LEU A 201 14.32 3.56 11.23
CA LEU A 201 14.41 4.58 10.17
C LEU A 201 13.02 5.12 9.81
N PHE A 202 12.08 4.24 9.53
CA PHE A 202 10.71 4.60 9.17
C PHE A 202 10.01 5.35 10.32
N ALA A 203 10.15 4.85 11.55
CA ALA A 203 9.57 5.48 12.73
C ALA A 203 10.11 6.92 12.93
N LYS A 204 11.42 7.13 12.81
CA LYS A 204 12.03 8.47 12.93
C LYS A 204 11.60 9.42 11.81
N LEU A 205 11.50 8.94 10.57
CA LEU A 205 10.99 9.74 9.45
C LEU A 205 9.52 10.12 9.67
N SER A 206 8.68 9.14 10.03
CA SER A 206 7.27 9.38 10.35
C SER A 206 7.09 10.39 11.47
N GLN A 207 7.83 10.24 12.56
CA GLN A 207 7.80 11.17 13.69
C GLN A 207 8.25 12.58 13.30
N SER A 208 9.31 12.71 12.49
CA SER A 208 9.78 14.01 12.02
C SER A 208 8.69 14.75 11.24
N ILE A 209 7.94 14.01 10.40
CA ILE A 209 6.83 14.57 9.64
C ILE A 209 5.66 14.90 10.56
N TYR A 210 5.30 13.98 11.50
CA TYR A 210 4.29 14.25 12.51
C TYR A 210 4.58 15.55 13.26
N ASN A 211 5.80 15.71 13.75
CA ASN A 211 6.23 16.90 14.49
C ASN A 211 6.16 18.19 13.65
N ALA A 212 6.43 18.10 12.35
CA ALA A 212 6.28 19.22 11.43
C ALA A 212 4.82 19.66 11.25
N TYR A 213 3.89 18.71 11.22
CA TYR A 213 2.45 18.98 11.16
C TYR A 213 1.87 19.42 12.50
N ASN A 214 2.50 19.04 13.62
CA ASN A 214 2.03 19.28 14.99
C ASN A 214 3.08 20.05 15.82
N PRO A 215 3.49 21.26 15.44
CA PRO A 215 4.60 21.96 16.08
C PRO A 215 4.34 22.31 17.56
N GLU A 216 3.08 22.41 17.97
CA GLU A 216 2.68 22.69 19.36
C GLU A 216 2.46 21.40 20.19
N GLN A 217 2.43 20.23 19.56
CA GLN A 217 2.19 18.92 20.17
C GLN A 217 3.17 17.88 19.64
N GLN A 218 4.47 18.21 19.69
CA GLN A 218 5.51 17.32 19.18
C GLN A 218 5.63 16.06 20.05
N ALA A 219 5.76 14.93 19.39
CA ALA A 219 6.10 13.67 20.04
C ALA A 219 7.58 13.66 20.47
N ALA A 220 7.87 13.04 21.62
CA ALA A 220 9.25 12.76 22.05
C ALA A 220 9.93 11.83 21.02
N TRP A 221 11.25 12.00 20.83
CA TRP A 221 11.97 11.25 19.80
C TRP A 221 11.88 9.73 20.02
N TYR A 222 11.63 9.00 18.95
CA TYR A 222 11.54 7.55 18.95
C TYR A 222 12.81 6.91 19.51
N GLY A 223 12.65 6.12 20.58
CA GLY A 223 13.77 5.41 21.23
C GLY A 223 14.54 6.22 22.29
N GLU A 224 14.09 7.41 22.67
CA GLU A 224 14.68 8.24 23.74
C GLU A 224 13.97 8.11 25.12
N ASN A 225 13.09 7.08 25.30
CA ASN A 225 12.40 6.81 26.57
C ASN A 225 13.00 5.63 27.30
#